data_db80b51918f03a4c7a0932d120de52a7
#
_entry.id   db80b51918f03a4c7a0932d120de52a7
#
_cell.length_a   1.000
_cell.length_b   1.000
_cell.length_c   1.000
_cell.angle_alpha   90.00
_cell.angle_beta   90.00
_cell.angle_gamma   90.00
#
_symmetry.space_group_name_H-M   'P 1'
#
loop_
_entity.id
_entity.type
_entity.pdbx_description
1 polymer ?
#
loop_
_entity_poly.entity_id
_entity_poly.type
_entity_poly.pdbx_seq_one_letter_code
_entity_poly.pdbx_strand_id
1 'polypeptide(L)'
;FETNKIAAVEIARQLRLRNIGGIVVIDFIDMEEPSHREKVLEVLGAELEKDRVKTSLVGLTALGLVELTRKKTRSMIETVMLQPCPYCGGDGYVYGDEHMIMKIRSAITQVFEGVSAKAVVVTVAPSLFNKMFSLRYLEKECQTVWKDKRIYVIPDASMHIEKYKIQSLNSAILDLPDNARM
;
A
#
# COMPACT_ATOMS: atom_id res chain seq x y z
N PHE A 1 -26.94 -18.28 -1.78
CA PHE A 1 -27.91 -18.02 -0.71
C PHE A 1 -27.41 -18.55 0.65
N GLU A 2 -27.11 -19.86 0.80
CA GLU A 2 -26.64 -20.43 2.05
C GLU A 2 -25.36 -19.77 2.58
N THR A 3 -24.41 -19.47 1.69
CA THR A 3 -23.18 -18.73 2.04
C THR A 3 -23.51 -17.36 2.63
N ASN A 4 -24.47 -16.63 2.05
CA ASN A 4 -24.90 -15.32 2.54
C ASN A 4 -25.57 -15.40 3.93
N LYS A 5 -26.34 -16.46 4.19
CA LYS A 5 -26.92 -16.70 5.53
C LYS A 5 -25.84 -16.93 6.59
N ILE A 6 -24.85 -17.75 6.27
CA ILE A 6 -23.70 -17.99 7.18
C ILE A 6 -22.92 -16.70 7.38
N ALA A 7 -22.67 -15.94 6.31
CA ALA A 7 -22.01 -14.67 6.37
C ALA A 7 -22.75 -13.65 7.26
N ALA A 8 -24.10 -13.57 7.15
CA ALA A 8 -24.92 -12.68 7.97
C ALA A 8 -24.74 -12.93 9.47
N VAL A 9 -24.72 -14.20 9.89
CA VAL A 9 -24.46 -14.59 11.27
C VAL A 9 -23.06 -14.17 11.72
N GLU A 10 -22.06 -14.47 10.89
CA GLU A 10 -20.66 -14.15 11.24
C GLU A 10 -20.39 -12.64 11.22
N ILE A 11 -20.98 -11.88 10.31
CA ILE A 11 -20.88 -10.41 10.27
C ILE A 11 -21.40 -9.82 11.58
N ALA A 12 -22.61 -10.19 12.02
CA ALA A 12 -23.16 -9.71 13.27
C ALA A 12 -22.28 -10.06 14.47
N ARG A 13 -21.66 -11.25 14.47
CA ARG A 13 -20.69 -11.68 15.48
C ARG A 13 -19.43 -10.82 15.45
N GLN A 14 -18.85 -10.55 14.25
CA GLN A 14 -17.64 -9.75 14.09
C GLN A 14 -17.85 -8.29 14.47
N LEU A 15 -19.00 -7.70 14.17
CA LEU A 15 -19.35 -6.36 14.63
C LEU A 15 -19.25 -6.23 16.16
N ARG A 16 -19.74 -7.25 16.89
CA ARG A 16 -19.62 -7.30 18.36
C ARG A 16 -18.20 -7.50 18.84
N LEU A 17 -17.49 -8.50 18.28
CA LEU A 17 -16.15 -8.87 18.71
C LEU A 17 -15.14 -7.75 18.48
N ARG A 18 -15.19 -7.11 17.32
CA ARG A 18 -14.26 -6.04 16.92
C ARG A 18 -14.72 -4.66 17.38
N ASN A 19 -15.91 -4.58 17.99
CA ASN A 19 -16.55 -3.32 18.35
C ASN A 19 -16.65 -2.32 17.19
N ILE A 20 -16.97 -2.82 15.99
CA ILE A 20 -17.18 -1.98 14.82
C ILE A 20 -18.47 -1.19 15.03
N GLY A 21 -18.41 0.13 14.85
CA GLY A 21 -19.55 1.02 15.00
C GLY A 21 -19.53 2.17 13.99
N GLY A 22 -20.67 2.75 13.78
CA GLY A 22 -20.93 3.78 12.78
C GLY A 22 -21.83 3.25 11.69
N ILE A 23 -21.68 3.76 10.48
CA ILE A 23 -22.34 3.25 9.28
C ILE A 23 -21.56 2.04 8.79
N VAL A 24 -22.26 0.94 8.55
CA VAL A 24 -21.71 -0.30 8.02
C VAL A 24 -22.48 -0.64 6.74
N VAL A 25 -21.74 -0.92 5.69
CA VAL A 25 -22.28 -1.36 4.40
C VAL A 25 -21.77 -2.77 4.15
N ILE A 26 -22.68 -3.66 3.76
CA ILE A 26 -22.38 -5.07 3.50
C ILE A 26 -22.71 -5.37 2.05
N ASP A 27 -21.75 -5.93 1.33
CA ASP A 27 -21.91 -6.44 -0.02
C ASP A 27 -22.02 -7.97 0.05
N PHE A 28 -23.23 -8.49 -0.10
CA PHE A 28 -23.47 -9.92 -0.16
C PHE A 28 -23.30 -10.43 -1.59
N ILE A 29 -23.00 -11.71 -1.72
CA ILE A 29 -23.00 -12.36 -3.03
C ILE A 29 -24.38 -12.17 -3.67
N ASP A 30 -24.39 -11.84 -4.96
CA ASP A 30 -25.65 -11.60 -5.70
C ASP A 30 -26.66 -12.71 -5.54
N MET A 31 -27.91 -12.31 -5.34
CA MET A 31 -29.06 -13.22 -5.22
C MET A 31 -30.13 -12.76 -6.19
N GLU A 32 -30.48 -13.63 -7.12
CA GLU A 32 -31.51 -13.35 -8.13
C GLU A 32 -32.91 -13.26 -7.52
N GLU A 33 -33.23 -14.19 -6.59
CA GLU A 33 -34.54 -14.27 -5.98
C GLU A 33 -34.74 -13.27 -4.83
N PRO A 34 -35.80 -12.44 -4.87
CA PRO A 34 -36.13 -11.50 -3.80
C PRO A 34 -36.33 -12.19 -2.44
N SER A 35 -36.96 -13.38 -2.44
CA SER A 35 -37.17 -14.18 -1.23
C SER A 35 -35.90 -14.56 -0.50
N HIS A 36 -34.81 -14.80 -1.25
CA HIS A 36 -33.49 -15.08 -0.67
C HIS A 36 -32.88 -13.83 -0.02
N ARG A 37 -33.06 -12.66 -0.62
CA ARG A 37 -32.62 -11.38 -0.06
C ARG A 37 -33.30 -11.08 1.26
N GLU A 38 -34.63 -11.21 1.27
CA GLU A 38 -35.45 -11.01 2.48
C GLU A 38 -35.00 -11.96 3.61
N LYS A 39 -34.77 -13.22 3.27
CA LYS A 39 -34.35 -14.22 4.25
C LYS A 39 -32.97 -13.93 4.85
N VAL A 40 -32.02 -13.43 4.06
CA VAL A 40 -30.72 -13.02 4.55
C VAL A 40 -30.82 -11.81 5.47
N LEU A 41 -31.67 -10.84 5.13
CA LEU A 41 -31.94 -9.68 5.98
C LEU A 41 -32.62 -10.08 7.30
N GLU A 42 -33.56 -11.03 7.27
CA GLU A 42 -34.21 -11.58 8.46
C GLU A 42 -33.17 -12.24 9.39
N VAL A 43 -32.28 -13.08 8.84
CA VAL A 43 -31.22 -13.72 9.60
C VAL A 43 -30.26 -12.69 10.21
N LEU A 44 -29.83 -11.70 9.41
CA LEU A 44 -28.96 -10.63 9.90
C LEU A 44 -29.63 -9.84 11.01
N GLY A 45 -30.89 -9.44 10.83
CA GLY A 45 -31.67 -8.70 11.83
C GLY A 45 -31.76 -9.45 13.16
N ALA A 46 -32.13 -10.73 13.10
CA ALA A 46 -32.22 -11.58 14.30
C ALA A 46 -30.88 -11.73 15.05
N GLU A 47 -29.75 -11.77 14.31
CA GLU A 47 -28.42 -11.82 14.92
C GLU A 47 -27.98 -10.47 15.50
N LEU A 48 -28.39 -9.36 14.89
CA LEU A 48 -28.10 -8.01 15.39
C LEU A 48 -28.91 -7.69 16.67
N GLU A 49 -30.11 -8.24 16.84
CA GLU A 49 -30.92 -8.09 18.07
C GLU A 49 -30.23 -8.67 19.32
N LYS A 50 -29.31 -9.64 19.14
CA LYS A 50 -28.51 -10.20 20.24
C LYS A 50 -27.43 -9.23 20.74
N ASP A 51 -27.21 -8.11 20.08
CA ASP A 51 -26.22 -7.11 20.46
C ASP A 51 -26.77 -6.19 21.56
N ARG A 52 -25.97 -5.98 22.61
CA ARG A 52 -26.29 -5.03 23.68
C ARG A 52 -26.20 -3.57 23.23
N VAL A 53 -25.50 -3.32 22.12
CA VAL A 53 -25.32 -1.99 21.55
C VAL A 53 -26.43 -1.76 20.51
N LYS A 54 -27.07 -0.60 20.59
CA LYS A 54 -28.16 -0.24 19.67
C LYS A 54 -27.65 -0.29 18.23
N THR A 55 -28.29 -1.16 17.45
CA THR A 55 -28.05 -1.36 16.02
C THR A 55 -29.36 -1.15 15.27
N SER A 56 -29.30 -0.54 14.11
CA SER A 56 -30.47 -0.35 13.23
C SER A 56 -30.11 -0.86 11.84
N LEU A 57 -30.81 -1.89 11.41
CA LEU A 57 -30.76 -2.38 10.03
C LEU A 57 -31.67 -1.50 9.18
N VAL A 58 -31.10 -0.82 8.18
CA VAL A 58 -31.86 0.07 7.28
C VAL A 58 -32.51 -0.74 6.16
N GLY A 59 -31.80 -1.69 5.59
CA GLY A 59 -32.26 -2.57 4.53
C GLY A 59 -31.32 -2.65 3.35
N LEU A 60 -31.87 -3.06 2.20
CA LEU A 60 -31.14 -3.20 0.94
C LEU A 60 -31.26 -1.92 0.12
N THR A 61 -30.14 -1.43 -0.40
CA THR A 61 -30.11 -0.29 -1.33
C THR A 61 -30.51 -0.70 -2.74
N ALA A 62 -30.71 0.30 -3.61
CA ALA A 62 -30.94 0.06 -5.05
C ALA A 62 -29.76 -0.64 -5.75
N LEU A 63 -28.56 -0.56 -5.17
CA LEU A 63 -27.36 -1.22 -5.67
C LEU A 63 -27.17 -2.64 -5.11
N GLY A 64 -28.09 -3.13 -4.28
CA GLY A 64 -27.99 -4.46 -3.68
C GLY A 64 -27.13 -4.52 -2.41
N LEU A 65 -26.69 -3.38 -1.87
CA LEU A 65 -25.91 -3.31 -0.65
C LEU A 65 -26.82 -3.25 0.59
N VAL A 66 -26.45 -3.94 1.64
CA VAL A 66 -27.18 -3.87 2.93
C VAL A 66 -26.57 -2.80 3.80
N GLU A 67 -27.40 -1.89 4.28
CA GLU A 67 -27.02 -0.80 5.16
C GLU A 67 -27.50 -1.02 6.58
N LEU A 68 -26.60 -0.79 7.52
CA LEU A 68 -26.93 -0.76 8.94
C LEU A 68 -26.14 0.32 9.69
N THR A 69 -26.65 0.73 10.83
CA THR A 69 -25.92 1.61 11.74
C THR A 69 -25.77 0.95 13.10
N ARG A 70 -24.60 1.07 13.70
CA ARG A 70 -24.31 0.59 15.05
C ARG A 70 -23.70 1.71 15.88
N LYS A 71 -24.26 1.97 17.07
CA LYS A 71 -23.78 3.05 17.93
C LYS A 71 -22.30 2.83 18.29
N LYS A 72 -21.45 3.85 18.11
CA LYS A 72 -20.07 3.83 18.59
C LYS A 72 -20.06 4.03 20.11
N THR A 73 -19.68 3.00 20.84
CA THR A 73 -19.65 3.04 22.33
C THR A 73 -18.22 3.02 22.87
N ARG A 74 -17.31 2.39 22.15
CA ARG A 74 -15.88 2.26 22.48
C ARG A 74 -15.06 2.31 21.21
N SER A 75 -13.75 2.46 21.35
CA SER A 75 -12.82 2.32 20.23
C SER A 75 -12.86 0.90 19.65
N MET A 76 -12.67 0.79 18.34
CA MET A 76 -12.51 -0.51 17.70
C MET A 76 -11.26 -1.21 18.24
N ILE A 77 -11.29 -2.53 18.34
CA ILE A 77 -10.16 -3.32 18.86
C ILE A 77 -8.89 -3.07 18.07
N GLU A 78 -9.01 -2.89 16.76
CA GLU A 78 -7.88 -2.59 15.87
C GLU A 78 -7.15 -1.29 16.26
N THR A 79 -7.90 -0.23 16.60
CA THR A 79 -7.31 1.05 17.03
C THR A 79 -6.51 0.94 18.33
N VAL A 80 -6.84 -0.04 19.17
CA VAL A 80 -6.16 -0.25 20.45
C VAL A 80 -4.96 -1.20 20.32
N MET A 81 -5.06 -2.20 19.43
CA MET A 81 -4.08 -3.27 19.33
C MET A 81 -3.08 -3.09 18.17
N LEU A 82 -3.44 -2.31 17.15
CA LEU A 82 -2.64 -2.15 15.96
C LEU A 82 -2.10 -0.73 15.84
N GLN A 83 -0.99 -0.61 15.16
CA GLN A 83 -0.41 0.66 14.72
C GLN A 83 -0.22 0.63 13.20
N PRO A 84 -0.15 1.78 12.53
CA PRO A 84 0.16 1.84 11.11
C PRO A 84 1.45 1.07 10.80
N CYS A 85 1.45 0.34 9.70
CA CYS A 85 2.64 -0.40 9.28
C CYS A 85 3.82 0.57 9.08
N PRO A 86 4.96 0.41 9.78
CA PRO A 86 6.08 1.34 9.67
C PRO A 86 6.76 1.31 8.30
N TYR A 87 6.50 0.27 7.51
CA TYR A 87 7.07 0.15 6.17
C TYR A 87 6.30 0.99 5.13
N CYS A 88 4.97 0.93 5.10
CA CYS A 88 4.16 1.72 4.16
C CYS A 88 3.45 2.92 4.81
N GLY A 89 3.71 3.20 6.09
CA GLY A 89 3.04 4.29 6.81
C GLY A 89 1.54 4.08 7.04
N GLY A 90 1.01 2.91 6.69
CA GLY A 90 -0.42 2.59 6.76
C GLY A 90 -1.14 2.60 5.41
N ASP A 91 -0.46 2.97 4.33
CA ASP A 91 -1.06 3.09 2.98
C ASP A 91 -1.40 1.73 2.35
N GLY A 92 -0.78 0.63 2.84
CA GLY A 92 -0.95 -0.71 2.28
C GLY A 92 -0.17 -0.97 1.00
N TYR A 93 0.46 0.06 0.42
CA TYR A 93 1.21 0.01 -0.83
C TYR A 93 2.54 0.74 -0.67
N VAL A 94 3.50 0.39 -1.50
CA VAL A 94 4.75 1.12 -1.71
C VAL A 94 4.95 1.31 -3.21
N TYR A 95 5.74 2.30 -3.59
CA TYR A 95 6.08 2.50 -5.01
C TYR A 95 6.81 1.29 -5.57
N GLY A 96 6.41 0.87 -6.77
CA GLY A 96 7.10 -0.20 -7.48
C GLY A 96 8.49 0.22 -7.97
N ASP A 97 9.36 -0.76 -8.16
CA ASP A 97 10.76 -0.56 -8.56
C ASP A 97 10.90 0.33 -9.81
N GLU A 98 10.06 0.15 -10.81
CA GLU A 98 10.12 0.93 -12.06
C GLU A 98 9.87 2.42 -11.82
N HIS A 99 8.86 2.73 -11.00
CA HIS A 99 8.57 4.11 -10.62
C HIS A 99 9.73 4.73 -9.84
N MET A 100 10.34 3.97 -8.92
CA MET A 100 11.48 4.43 -8.14
C MET A 100 12.71 4.67 -9.04
N ILE A 101 12.97 3.79 -10.00
CA ILE A 101 14.06 3.96 -10.97
C ILE A 101 13.85 5.22 -11.82
N MET A 102 12.61 5.49 -12.25
CA MET A 102 12.29 6.72 -12.97
C MET A 102 12.53 7.98 -12.11
N LYS A 103 12.14 7.96 -10.83
CA LYS A 103 12.45 9.04 -9.89
C LYS A 103 13.94 9.26 -9.71
N ILE A 104 14.70 8.19 -9.53
CA ILE A 104 16.17 8.24 -9.40
C ILE A 104 16.80 8.82 -10.66
N ARG A 105 16.37 8.35 -11.83
CA ARG A 105 16.83 8.89 -13.13
C ARG A 105 16.60 10.39 -13.25
N SER A 106 15.39 10.85 -12.94
CA SER A 106 15.06 12.29 -12.95
C SER A 106 15.93 13.09 -11.98
N ALA A 107 16.15 12.55 -10.78
CA ALA A 107 16.99 13.21 -9.77
C ALA A 107 18.48 13.25 -10.19
N ILE A 108 19.01 12.21 -10.84
CA ILE A 108 20.36 12.21 -11.42
C ILE A 108 20.48 13.31 -12.49
N THR A 109 19.49 13.40 -13.38
CA THR A 109 19.47 14.45 -14.42
C THR A 109 19.52 15.84 -13.81
N GLN A 110 18.68 16.12 -12.81
CA GLN A 110 18.67 17.40 -12.11
C GLN A 110 20.01 17.74 -11.45
N VAL A 111 20.68 16.76 -10.86
CA VAL A 111 22.02 16.98 -10.28
C VAL A 111 23.04 17.33 -11.36
N PHE A 112 23.03 16.64 -12.48
CA PHE A 112 23.98 16.91 -13.57
C PHE A 112 23.71 18.24 -14.30
N GLU A 113 22.46 18.70 -14.34
CA GLU A 113 22.09 20.00 -14.90
C GLU A 113 22.36 21.17 -13.94
N GLY A 114 22.12 20.94 -12.65
CA GLY A 114 22.22 22.00 -11.63
C GLY A 114 23.61 22.22 -11.06
N VAL A 115 24.49 21.22 -11.12
CA VAL A 115 25.84 21.25 -10.54
C VAL A 115 26.84 20.72 -11.56
N SER A 116 28.02 21.33 -11.61
CA SER A 116 29.14 20.87 -12.48
C SER A 116 29.77 19.57 -11.92
N ALA A 117 28.93 18.55 -11.66
CA ALA A 117 29.38 17.26 -11.16
C ALA A 117 29.91 16.39 -12.28
N LYS A 118 31.02 15.68 -12.05
CA LYS A 118 31.58 14.67 -12.94
C LYS A 118 31.03 13.27 -12.66
N ALA A 119 30.60 13.03 -11.46
CA ALA A 119 30.02 11.77 -11.05
C ALA A 119 28.91 11.95 -9.99
N VAL A 120 28.07 10.93 -9.85
CA VAL A 120 27.11 10.81 -8.76
C VAL A 120 27.20 9.42 -8.14
N VAL A 121 26.98 9.37 -6.83
CA VAL A 121 26.79 8.11 -6.08
C VAL A 121 25.33 8.05 -5.68
N VAL A 122 24.68 6.97 -6.05
CA VAL A 122 23.26 6.70 -5.73
C VAL A 122 23.20 5.52 -4.77
N THR A 123 22.74 5.74 -3.56
CA THR A 123 22.51 4.67 -2.59
C THR A 123 21.04 4.27 -2.59
N VAL A 124 20.77 2.99 -2.71
CA VAL A 124 19.43 2.44 -2.88
C VAL A 124 19.24 1.12 -2.12
N ALA A 125 17.99 0.69 -1.93
CA ALA A 125 17.70 -0.65 -1.42
C ALA A 125 18.24 -1.75 -2.37
N PRO A 126 18.64 -2.93 -1.86
CA PRO A 126 19.21 -4.00 -2.69
C PRO A 126 18.30 -4.51 -3.81
N SER A 127 16.99 -4.49 -3.61
CA SER A 127 16.01 -4.85 -4.66
C SER A 127 16.08 -3.92 -5.86
N LEU A 128 16.11 -2.59 -5.62
CA LEU A 128 16.26 -1.58 -6.66
C LEU A 128 17.62 -1.68 -7.36
N PHE A 129 18.69 -1.88 -6.58
CA PHE A 129 20.03 -2.10 -7.14
C PHE A 129 20.04 -3.24 -8.14
N ASN A 130 19.55 -4.42 -7.77
CA ASN A 130 19.49 -5.58 -8.66
C ASN A 130 18.63 -5.32 -9.90
N LYS A 131 17.50 -4.65 -9.74
CA LYS A 131 16.57 -4.33 -10.84
C LYS A 131 17.20 -3.34 -11.84
N MET A 132 17.87 -2.30 -11.35
CA MET A 132 18.54 -1.30 -12.18
C MET A 132 19.58 -1.94 -13.11
N PHE A 133 20.36 -2.88 -12.60
CA PHE A 133 21.39 -3.56 -13.39
C PHE A 133 20.84 -4.68 -14.28
N SER A 134 19.88 -5.49 -13.82
CA SER A 134 19.32 -6.59 -14.62
C SER A 134 18.58 -6.09 -15.86
N LEU A 135 17.93 -4.94 -15.79
CA LEU A 135 17.15 -4.37 -16.89
C LEU A 135 17.85 -3.23 -17.64
N ARG A 136 19.10 -2.91 -17.26
CA ARG A 136 19.93 -1.88 -17.92
C ARG A 136 19.23 -0.53 -18.10
N TYR A 137 18.40 -0.14 -17.10
CA TYR A 137 17.52 1.02 -17.18
C TYR A 137 18.22 2.36 -17.46
N LEU A 138 19.48 2.50 -17.01
CA LEU A 138 20.26 3.74 -17.19
C LEU A 138 21.27 3.66 -18.33
N GLU A 139 21.38 2.52 -19.00
CA GLU A 139 22.43 2.30 -20.00
C GLU A 139 22.32 3.27 -21.19
N LYS A 140 21.09 3.51 -21.66
CA LYS A 140 20.84 4.44 -22.77
C LYS A 140 21.25 5.86 -22.43
N GLU A 141 20.91 6.34 -21.25
CA GLU A 141 21.29 7.68 -20.79
C GLU A 141 22.79 7.80 -20.55
N CYS A 142 23.41 6.77 -20.01
CA CYS A 142 24.88 6.74 -19.85
C CYS A 142 25.61 6.82 -21.20
N GLN A 143 25.04 6.24 -22.26
CA GLN A 143 25.64 6.28 -23.61
C GLN A 143 25.32 7.58 -24.38
N THR A 144 24.27 8.30 -24.03
CA THR A 144 23.78 9.47 -24.77
C THR A 144 23.93 10.77 -24.00
N VAL A 145 23.09 10.97 -22.98
CA VAL A 145 22.96 12.24 -22.26
C VAL A 145 24.10 12.44 -21.23
N TRP A 146 24.54 11.35 -20.58
CA TRP A 146 25.54 11.39 -19.52
C TRP A 146 26.88 10.82 -19.94
N LYS A 147 27.22 10.91 -21.22
CA LYS A 147 28.39 10.26 -21.86
C LYS A 147 29.72 10.52 -21.16
N ASP A 148 29.90 11.74 -20.60
CA ASP A 148 31.12 12.16 -19.89
C ASP A 148 30.95 12.14 -18.35
N LYS A 149 29.88 11.53 -17.86
CA LYS A 149 29.54 11.45 -16.45
C LYS A 149 29.64 10.01 -15.96
N ARG A 150 29.85 9.84 -14.66
CA ARG A 150 29.91 8.52 -14.01
C ARG A 150 28.79 8.39 -13.00
N ILE A 151 28.12 7.25 -12.99
CA ILE A 151 27.06 6.93 -12.03
C ILE A 151 27.48 5.68 -11.28
N TYR A 152 27.63 5.81 -9.98
CA TYR A 152 27.91 4.69 -9.09
C TYR A 152 26.67 4.38 -8.28
N VAL A 153 26.27 3.11 -8.21
CA VAL A 153 25.13 2.67 -7.43
C VAL A 153 25.61 1.76 -6.31
N ILE A 154 25.18 2.02 -5.09
CA ILE A 154 25.56 1.28 -3.89
C ILE A 154 24.29 0.71 -3.26
N PRO A 155 24.24 -0.61 -3.02
CA PRO A 155 23.14 -1.19 -2.27
C PRO A 155 23.34 -0.95 -0.76
N ASP A 156 22.26 -0.54 -0.07
CA ASP A 156 22.20 -0.38 1.37
C ASP A 156 21.01 -1.18 1.91
N ALA A 157 21.28 -2.24 2.66
CA ALA A 157 20.25 -3.11 3.22
C ALA A 157 19.35 -2.43 4.27
N SER A 158 19.79 -1.31 4.83
CA SER A 158 19.00 -0.52 5.77
C SER A 158 18.06 0.47 5.09
N MET A 159 18.24 0.67 3.79
CA MET A 159 17.46 1.64 3.01
C MET A 159 16.05 1.11 2.72
N HIS A 160 15.04 1.93 3.02
CA HIS A 160 13.67 1.64 2.59
C HIS A 160 13.55 1.69 1.07
N ILE A 161 12.72 0.83 0.48
CA ILE A 161 12.57 0.71 -0.98
C ILE A 161 12.19 2.03 -1.68
N GLU A 162 11.46 2.91 -1.00
CA GLU A 162 11.06 4.21 -1.54
C GLU A 162 12.07 5.33 -1.30
N LYS A 163 13.18 5.02 -0.66
CA LYS A 163 14.22 6.01 -0.36
C LYS A 163 15.45 5.77 -1.21
N TYR A 164 16.11 6.85 -1.55
CA TYR A 164 17.42 6.87 -2.17
C TYR A 164 18.21 8.08 -1.70
N LYS A 165 19.52 8.01 -1.82
CA LYS A 165 20.40 9.15 -1.58
C LYS A 165 21.24 9.38 -2.84
N ILE A 166 21.42 10.64 -3.23
CA ILE A 166 22.29 11.02 -4.33
C ILE A 166 23.33 11.98 -3.80
N GLN A 167 24.59 11.68 -4.07
CA GLN A 167 25.72 12.53 -3.74
C GLN A 167 26.46 12.90 -5.02
N SER A 168 26.66 14.19 -5.26
CA SER A 168 27.43 14.69 -6.39
C SER A 168 28.93 14.71 -6.06
N LEU A 169 29.74 14.41 -7.05
CA LEU A 169 31.19 14.34 -6.94
C LEU A 169 31.87 15.14 -8.03
N ASN A 170 32.90 15.87 -7.66
CA ASN A 170 33.68 16.68 -8.60
C ASN A 170 34.80 15.89 -9.30
N SER A 171 35.14 14.70 -8.81
CA SER A 171 36.11 13.77 -9.44
C SER A 171 35.47 12.40 -9.66
N ALA A 172 35.93 11.71 -10.70
CA ALA A 172 35.46 10.35 -11.02
C ALA A 172 36.20 9.25 -10.27
N ILE A 173 37.12 9.60 -9.38
CA ILE A 173 37.97 8.64 -8.65
C ILE A 173 37.54 8.66 -7.19
N LEU A 174 37.22 7.50 -6.66
CA LEU A 174 36.80 7.30 -5.28
C LEU A 174 37.19 5.96 -4.73
N ASP A 175 37.48 5.97 -3.43
CA ASP A 175 37.38 4.79 -2.59
C ASP A 175 35.90 4.43 -2.45
N LEU A 176 35.41 3.68 -3.42
CA LEU A 176 34.05 3.15 -3.39
C LEU A 176 34.05 1.79 -2.70
N PRO A 177 32.99 1.46 -1.95
CA PRO A 177 32.88 0.12 -1.37
C PRO A 177 32.86 -0.94 -2.48
N ASP A 178 33.37 -2.15 -2.19
CA ASP A 178 33.51 -3.26 -3.14
C ASP A 178 32.18 -3.69 -3.80
N ASN A 179 31.06 -3.35 -3.18
CA ASN A 179 29.71 -3.63 -3.70
C ASN A 179 29.14 -2.52 -4.61
N ALA A 180 29.89 -1.44 -4.84
CA ALA A 180 29.49 -0.41 -5.78
C ALA A 180 29.64 -0.90 -7.23
N ARG A 181 28.66 -0.57 -8.09
CA ARG A 181 28.72 -0.83 -9.52
C ARG A 181 28.55 0.46 -10.32
N MET A 182 29.18 0.50 -11.46
CA MET A 182 29.13 1.62 -12.40
C MET A 182 28.19 1.30 -13.55
#